data_7e1794cddbe8aa9df60ff625ec9a22bc
#
_entry.id   7e1794cddbe8aa9df60ff625ec9a22bc
#
_cell.length_a   1.000
_cell.length_b   1.000
_cell.length_c   1.000
_cell.angle_alpha   90.00
_cell.angle_beta   90.00
_cell.angle_gamma   90.00
#
_symmetry.space_group_name_H-M   'P 1'
#
loop_
_entity.id
_entity.type
_entity.pdbx_description
1 polymer ?
#
loop_
_entity_poly.entity_id
_entity_poly.type
_entity_poly.pdbx_seq_one_letter_code
_entity_poly.pdbx_strand_id
1 'polypeptide(L)'
;EDNPATFYAPAAKRNLPPLCEASFFQTDDEMIHSLLRVTGGGWKGRLWLTESKDNGINWSFPIEAPFSDNDSKFHFGRLPDKRIYYVGIPDTLNHYGRTPFVLSISEDGKSFNQHYIIADENYSLKKEGLWKGGQYGYPYSFIHEGFMYVIISRQKEAVEVIRFKLNQL
;
A
#
# COMPACT_ATOMS: atom_id res chain seq x y z
N GLU A 1 -7.06 -21.88 26.64
CA GLU A 1 -6.54 -21.50 25.30
C GLU A 1 -7.31 -20.29 24.83
N ASP A 2 -6.76 -19.12 25.07
CA ASP A 2 -7.38 -17.85 24.73
C ASP A 2 -7.41 -17.73 23.20
N ASN A 3 -8.60 -17.73 22.66
CA ASN A 3 -8.85 -17.46 21.24
C ASN A 3 -8.32 -16.07 20.92
N PRO A 4 -7.29 -15.92 20.06
CA PRO A 4 -6.75 -14.61 19.75
C PRO A 4 -7.85 -13.74 19.18
N ALA A 5 -7.92 -12.56 19.70
CA ALA A 5 -8.90 -11.52 19.49
C ALA A 5 -9.62 -11.63 18.16
N THR A 6 -10.87 -11.95 18.25
CA THR A 6 -11.78 -11.84 17.13
C THR A 6 -11.86 -10.38 16.70
N PHE A 7 -11.19 -10.04 15.64
CA PHE A 7 -11.30 -8.78 14.91
C PHE A 7 -12.73 -8.54 14.35
N TYR A 8 -13.66 -9.37 14.73
CA TYR A 8 -15.04 -9.37 14.30
C TYR A 8 -15.97 -8.65 15.29
N ALA A 9 -15.70 -7.39 15.49
CA ALA A 9 -16.87 -6.54 15.71
C ALA A 9 -17.49 -6.34 14.32
N PRO A 10 -18.76 -6.71 14.11
CA PRO A 10 -19.36 -6.66 12.79
C PRO A 10 -19.19 -5.26 12.20
N ALA A 11 -18.53 -5.14 11.05
CA ALA A 11 -18.34 -3.88 10.35
C ALA A 11 -19.66 -3.11 10.16
N ALA A 12 -20.75 -3.81 9.97
CA ALA A 12 -22.11 -3.27 9.87
C ALA A 12 -22.56 -2.42 11.09
N LYS A 13 -22.00 -2.64 12.28
CA LYS A 13 -22.35 -1.85 13.49
C LYS A 13 -21.48 -0.61 13.69
N ARG A 14 -20.42 -0.40 12.87
CA ARG A 14 -19.42 0.65 13.10
C ARG A 14 -19.22 1.60 11.91
N ASN A 15 -20.02 1.53 10.88
CA ASN A 15 -19.94 2.40 9.69
C ASN A 15 -18.57 2.37 9.00
N LEU A 16 -17.86 1.24 9.06
CA LEU A 16 -16.60 1.07 8.37
C LEU A 16 -16.84 0.81 6.87
N PRO A 17 -16.04 1.39 5.99
CA PRO A 17 -16.05 1.02 4.58
C PRO A 17 -15.54 -0.42 4.40
N PRO A 18 -15.70 -1.03 3.22
CA PRO A 18 -15.08 -2.31 2.91
C PRO A 18 -13.56 -2.19 2.90
N LEU A 19 -12.91 -2.66 3.98
CA LEU A 19 -11.45 -2.64 4.15
C LEU A 19 -10.83 -3.96 3.69
N CYS A 20 -9.72 -3.89 2.96
CA CYS A 20 -9.00 -5.06 2.45
C CYS A 20 -7.51 -4.78 2.24
N GLU A 21 -6.78 -5.82 1.83
CA GLU A 21 -5.41 -5.76 1.30
C GLU A 21 -4.43 -4.91 2.12
N ALA A 22 -4.31 -5.25 3.41
CA ALA A 22 -3.42 -4.57 4.34
C ALA A 22 -1.94 -4.63 3.92
N SER A 23 -1.22 -3.57 4.26
CA SER A 23 0.25 -3.55 4.24
C SER A 23 0.77 -2.94 5.55
N PHE A 24 1.91 -3.44 6.02
CA PHE A 24 2.42 -3.15 7.35
C PHE A 24 3.81 -2.52 7.28
N PHE A 25 4.09 -1.69 8.28
CA PHE A 25 5.46 -1.31 8.64
C PHE A 25 5.56 -1.12 10.15
N GLN A 26 6.79 -1.10 10.66
CA GLN A 26 7.07 -0.87 12.08
C GLN A 26 7.99 0.32 12.25
N THR A 27 7.68 1.20 13.17
CA THR A 27 8.49 2.35 13.57
C THR A 27 9.47 1.99 14.70
N ASP A 28 10.42 2.88 15.00
CA ASP A 28 11.45 2.63 16.02
C ASP A 28 10.91 2.51 17.45
N ASP A 29 9.73 3.02 17.71
CA ASP A 29 8.99 2.87 18.97
C ASP A 29 8.22 1.54 19.07
N GLU A 30 8.55 0.59 18.20
CA GLU A 30 7.96 -0.75 18.11
C GLU A 30 6.46 -0.77 17.73
N MET A 31 5.88 0.39 17.39
CA MET A 31 4.52 0.47 16.89
C MET A 31 4.40 -0.21 15.52
N ILE A 32 3.46 -1.12 15.39
CA ILE A 32 3.10 -1.71 14.09
C ILE A 32 1.93 -0.91 13.51
N HIS A 33 2.13 -0.37 12.33
CA HIS A 33 1.13 0.33 11.54
C HIS A 33 0.61 -0.58 10.44
N SER A 34 -0.69 -0.69 10.31
CA SER A 34 -1.35 -1.41 9.22
C SER A 34 -2.19 -0.45 8.42
N LEU A 35 -1.83 -0.21 7.17
CA LEU A 35 -2.62 0.56 6.22
C LEU A 35 -3.53 -0.40 5.45
N LEU A 36 -4.78 0.02 5.29
CA LEU A 36 -5.84 -0.78 4.71
C LEU A 36 -6.41 -0.05 3.49
N ARG A 37 -6.54 -0.78 2.39
CA ARG A 37 -7.24 -0.28 1.21
C ARG A 37 -8.74 -0.25 1.46
N VAL A 38 -9.40 0.76 0.93
CA VAL A 38 -10.86 0.82 0.82
C VAL A 38 -11.25 0.46 -0.60
N THR A 39 -12.25 -0.40 -0.77
CA THR A 39 -12.71 -0.81 -2.09
C THR A 39 -14.19 -0.49 -2.32
N GLY A 40 -14.57 -0.34 -3.59
CA GLY A 40 -15.96 -0.16 -4.00
C GLY A 40 -16.59 1.14 -3.52
N GLY A 41 -17.87 1.10 -3.17
CA GLY A 41 -18.66 2.29 -2.83
C GLY A 41 -18.24 3.05 -1.56
N GLY A 42 -17.32 2.50 -0.79
CA GLY A 42 -16.73 3.17 0.38
C GLY A 42 -15.47 3.96 0.10
N TRP A 43 -14.93 3.89 -1.12
CA TRP A 43 -13.70 4.60 -1.49
C TRP A 43 -13.91 6.13 -1.50
N LYS A 44 -12.98 6.83 -0.86
CA LYS A 44 -12.97 8.30 -0.74
C LYS A 44 -11.59 8.91 -1.02
N GLY A 45 -10.70 8.18 -1.70
CA GLY A 45 -9.33 8.62 -1.96
C GLY A 45 -8.41 8.59 -0.75
N ARG A 46 -8.71 7.78 0.25
CA ARG A 46 -7.94 7.66 1.49
C ARG A 46 -7.76 6.20 1.90
N LEU A 47 -6.57 5.89 2.42
CA LEU A 47 -6.33 4.65 3.15
C LEU A 47 -6.91 4.73 4.56
N TRP A 48 -7.02 3.60 5.20
CA TRP A 48 -7.36 3.48 6.61
C TRP A 48 -6.19 2.93 7.39
N LEU A 49 -6.05 3.34 8.64
CA LEU A 49 -4.96 3.01 9.54
C LEU A 49 -5.49 2.30 10.78
N THR A 50 -4.83 1.21 11.17
CA THR A 50 -4.94 0.60 12.49
C THR A 50 -3.54 0.33 13.02
N GLU A 51 -3.36 0.37 14.33
CA GLU A 51 -2.06 0.29 14.99
C GLU A 51 -2.06 -0.73 16.12
N SER A 52 -0.91 -1.37 16.33
CA SER A 52 -0.68 -2.29 17.44
C SER A 52 0.59 -1.90 18.21
N LYS A 53 0.49 -1.95 19.55
CA LYS A 53 1.60 -1.70 20.49
C LYS A 53 2.13 -2.98 21.16
N ASP A 54 1.58 -4.11 20.82
CA ASP A 54 1.81 -5.39 21.49
C ASP A 54 2.06 -6.52 20.49
N ASN A 55 2.89 -6.23 19.48
CA ASN A 55 3.33 -7.18 18.44
C ASN A 55 2.16 -7.81 17.65
N GLY A 56 1.10 -7.02 17.39
CA GLY A 56 -0.02 -7.46 16.57
C GLY A 56 -1.09 -8.26 17.32
N ILE A 57 -1.03 -8.34 18.66
CA ILE A 57 -2.03 -9.06 19.47
C ILE A 57 -3.33 -8.25 19.53
N ASN A 58 -3.23 -6.97 19.86
CA ASN A 58 -4.36 -6.05 19.87
C ASN A 58 -4.15 -4.91 18.87
N TRP A 59 -5.25 -4.45 18.29
CA TRP A 59 -5.24 -3.39 17.27
C TRP A 59 -6.21 -2.27 17.64
N SER A 60 -5.81 -1.04 17.34
CA SER A 60 -6.70 0.11 17.46
C SER A 60 -7.90 -0.03 16.53
N PHE A 61 -8.97 0.71 16.81
CA PHE A 61 -10.06 0.83 15.85
C PHE A 61 -9.55 1.53 14.58
N PRO A 62 -9.86 0.99 13.37
CA PRO A 62 -9.42 1.61 12.13
C PRO A 62 -9.99 3.02 11.96
N ILE A 63 -9.14 3.96 11.56
CA ILE A 63 -9.49 5.34 11.28
C ILE A 63 -9.03 5.72 9.89
N GLU A 64 -9.63 6.75 9.29
CA GLU A 64 -9.17 7.30 8.03
C GLU A 64 -7.76 7.89 8.19
N ALA A 65 -6.83 7.46 7.35
CA ALA A 65 -5.45 7.91 7.38
C ALA A 65 -5.23 9.13 6.49
N PRO A 66 -4.22 9.98 6.77
CA PRO A 66 -3.88 11.12 5.93
C PRO A 66 -3.11 10.70 4.65
N PHE A 67 -3.31 9.48 4.17
CA PHE A 67 -2.71 8.95 2.96
C PHE A 67 -3.71 8.89 1.83
N SER A 68 -3.32 9.37 0.65
CA SER A 68 -4.12 9.23 -0.56
C SER A 68 -4.17 7.78 -1.03
N ASP A 69 -5.28 7.40 -1.65
CA ASP A 69 -5.52 6.05 -2.17
C ASP A 69 -6.19 6.13 -3.55
N ASN A 70 -5.70 5.37 -4.49
CA ASN A 70 -6.26 5.23 -5.84
C ASN A 70 -7.24 4.05 -5.98
N ASP A 71 -7.71 3.45 -4.89
CA ASP A 71 -8.43 2.17 -4.90
C ASP A 71 -7.60 1.07 -5.59
N SER A 72 -6.32 1.02 -5.26
CA SER A 72 -5.41 -0.01 -5.74
C SER A 72 -4.57 -0.57 -4.60
N LYS A 73 -4.11 -1.83 -4.74
CA LYS A 73 -3.19 -2.39 -3.76
C LYS A 73 -1.88 -1.61 -3.77
N PHE A 74 -1.26 -1.51 -2.61
CA PHE A 74 0.01 -0.84 -2.34
C PHE A 74 0.89 -1.73 -1.46
N HIS A 75 2.14 -1.33 -1.25
CA HIS A 75 3.03 -2.00 -0.30
C HIS A 75 3.84 -0.96 0.48
N PHE A 76 3.90 -1.13 1.79
CA PHE A 76 4.80 -0.42 2.68
C PHE A 76 5.95 -1.31 3.10
N GLY A 77 7.08 -0.72 3.41
CA GLY A 77 8.21 -1.41 3.98
C GLY A 77 9.18 -0.45 4.65
N ARG A 78 10.32 -0.98 5.09
CA ARG A 78 11.35 -0.22 5.78
C ARG A 78 12.69 -0.35 5.08
N LEU A 79 13.37 0.78 4.87
CA LEU A 79 14.72 0.84 4.33
C LEU A 79 15.75 0.40 5.40
N PRO A 80 16.97 -0.01 5.01
CA PRO A 80 18.03 -0.36 5.96
C PRO A 80 18.45 0.79 6.90
N ASP A 81 18.26 2.04 6.46
CA ASP A 81 18.50 3.26 7.24
C ASP A 81 17.31 3.65 8.12
N LYS A 82 16.30 2.77 8.22
CA LYS A 82 15.09 2.88 9.03
C LYS A 82 13.98 3.76 8.47
N ARG A 83 14.20 4.52 7.41
CA ARG A 83 13.13 5.25 6.73
C ARG A 83 12.03 4.29 6.27
N ILE A 84 10.81 4.76 6.29
CA ILE A 84 9.65 4.01 5.80
C ILE A 84 9.40 4.35 4.34
N TYR A 85 9.05 3.36 3.53
CA TYR A 85 8.69 3.59 2.15
C TYR A 85 7.30 3.05 1.82
N TYR A 86 6.69 3.67 0.84
CA TYR A 86 5.45 3.27 0.19
C TYR A 86 5.72 3.05 -1.29
N VAL A 87 5.17 1.99 -1.87
CA VAL A 87 5.10 1.79 -3.32
C VAL A 87 3.64 1.55 -3.72
N GLY A 88 3.16 2.33 -4.68
CA GLY A 88 1.77 2.29 -5.11
C GLY A 88 1.38 3.43 -6.02
N ILE A 89 0.10 3.70 -6.09
CA ILE A 89 -0.49 4.75 -6.92
C ILE A 89 -1.27 5.71 -6.01
N PRO A 90 -0.69 6.86 -5.62
CA PRO A 90 -1.34 7.81 -4.72
C PRO A 90 -2.28 8.79 -5.44
N ASP A 91 -2.31 8.82 -6.77
CA ASP A 91 -3.10 9.78 -7.54
C ASP A 91 -4.58 9.44 -7.51
N THR A 92 -5.36 10.28 -6.82
CA THR A 92 -6.82 10.13 -6.70
C THR A 92 -7.59 10.72 -7.88
N LEU A 93 -6.96 11.58 -8.69
CA LEU A 93 -7.60 12.22 -9.83
C LEU A 93 -7.77 11.24 -10.99
N ASN A 94 -6.88 10.26 -11.10
CA ASN A 94 -6.93 9.20 -12.11
C ASN A 94 -7.29 7.85 -11.47
N HIS A 95 -8.43 7.79 -10.79
CA HIS A 95 -8.87 6.67 -9.97
C HIS A 95 -8.74 5.29 -10.65
N TYR A 96 -9.09 5.18 -11.92
CA TYR A 96 -9.00 3.91 -12.65
C TYR A 96 -7.74 3.76 -13.50
N GLY A 97 -6.99 4.83 -13.72
CA GLY A 97 -5.81 4.83 -14.59
C GLY A 97 -4.62 4.08 -13.99
N ARG A 98 -4.48 4.14 -12.66
CA ARG A 98 -3.41 3.50 -11.90
C ARG A 98 -2.02 3.82 -12.44
N THR A 99 -1.77 5.10 -12.67
CA THR A 99 -0.49 5.66 -13.10
C THR A 99 -0.40 7.12 -12.62
N PRO A 100 0.78 7.67 -12.31
CA PRO A 100 2.07 6.98 -12.27
C PRO A 100 2.21 6.02 -11.10
N PHE A 101 3.14 5.08 -11.21
CA PHE A 101 3.54 4.20 -10.12
C PHE A 101 4.70 4.85 -9.34
N VAL A 102 4.52 5.03 -8.04
CA VAL A 102 5.34 5.92 -7.22
C VAL A 102 6.00 5.16 -6.07
N LEU A 103 7.25 5.51 -5.78
CA LEU A 103 7.91 5.26 -4.50
C LEU A 103 7.88 6.55 -3.69
N SER A 104 7.39 6.49 -2.47
CA SER A 104 7.44 7.61 -1.53
C SER A 104 8.17 7.21 -0.26
N ILE A 105 8.95 8.13 0.33
CA ILE A 105 9.79 7.88 1.50
C ILE A 105 9.42 8.84 2.62
N SER A 106 9.46 8.34 3.85
CA SER A 106 9.20 9.05 5.09
C SER A 106 10.25 8.73 6.14
N GLU A 107 10.69 9.73 6.87
CA GLU A 107 11.60 9.60 8.03
C GLU A 107 10.85 9.04 9.27
N ASP A 108 9.56 9.34 9.41
CA ASP A 108 8.78 9.08 10.62
C ASP A 108 7.59 8.12 10.41
N GLY A 109 7.36 7.68 9.17
CA GLY A 109 6.20 6.86 8.81
C GLY A 109 4.86 7.62 8.79
N LYS A 110 4.87 8.94 9.00
CA LYS A 110 3.66 9.79 9.04
C LYS A 110 3.61 10.78 7.88
N SER A 111 4.74 11.38 7.54
CA SER A 111 4.87 12.36 6.47
C SER A 111 5.79 11.83 5.38
N PHE A 112 5.24 11.61 4.19
CA PHE A 112 5.98 11.14 3.03
C PHE A 112 6.33 12.34 2.16
N ASN A 113 7.58 12.80 2.24
CA ASN A 113 8.02 14.07 1.65
C ASN A 113 8.92 13.90 0.41
N GLN A 114 9.39 12.70 0.16
CA GLN A 114 10.22 12.38 -0.99
C GLN A 114 9.43 11.45 -1.91
N HIS A 115 9.29 11.81 -3.19
CA HIS A 115 8.49 11.06 -4.14
C HIS A 115 9.28 10.83 -5.43
N TYR A 116 9.25 9.60 -5.91
CA TYR A 116 9.90 9.17 -7.14
C TYR A 116 8.88 8.46 -8.03
N ILE A 117 8.74 8.89 -9.26
CA ILE A 117 8.03 8.09 -10.28
C ILE A 117 8.97 6.95 -10.67
N ILE A 118 8.58 5.73 -10.40
CA ILE A 118 9.38 4.54 -10.71
C ILE A 118 8.88 3.78 -11.94
N ALA A 119 7.65 4.08 -12.37
CA ALA A 119 7.12 3.66 -13.67
C ALA A 119 5.90 4.51 -14.07
N ASP A 120 5.83 4.89 -15.34
CA ASP A 120 4.71 5.66 -15.92
C ASP A 120 4.36 5.22 -17.35
N GLU A 121 5.00 4.17 -17.85
CA GLU A 121 4.82 3.65 -19.19
C GLU A 121 3.44 3.03 -19.39
N ASN A 122 2.86 3.24 -20.56
CA ASN A 122 1.62 2.61 -20.94
C ASN A 122 1.82 1.16 -21.40
N TYR A 123 0.99 0.29 -20.87
CA TYR A 123 0.88 -1.09 -21.33
C TYR A 123 -0.40 -1.24 -22.16
N SER A 124 -0.26 -1.67 -23.41
CA SER A 124 -1.40 -1.93 -24.28
C SER A 124 -2.06 -3.26 -23.93
N LEU A 125 -3.34 -3.21 -23.59
CA LEU A 125 -4.15 -4.40 -23.32
C LEU A 125 -4.13 -5.33 -24.55
N LYS A 126 -3.78 -6.58 -24.35
CA LYS A 126 -3.69 -7.60 -25.41
C LYS A 126 -4.89 -8.55 -25.42
N LYS A 127 -5.55 -8.70 -24.27
CA LYS A 127 -6.71 -9.58 -24.11
C LYS A 127 -7.75 -8.88 -23.25
N GLU A 128 -8.98 -8.89 -23.71
CA GLU A 128 -10.11 -8.45 -22.90
C GLU A 128 -10.33 -9.36 -21.69
N GLY A 129 -10.97 -8.83 -20.66
CA GLY A 129 -11.28 -9.58 -19.44
C GLY A 129 -11.86 -8.71 -18.35
N LEU A 130 -12.51 -9.35 -17.40
CA LEU A 130 -13.08 -8.66 -16.24
C LEU A 130 -11.97 -8.09 -15.34
N TRP A 131 -12.24 -6.88 -14.80
CA TRP A 131 -11.38 -6.20 -13.83
C TRP A 131 -9.97 -5.87 -14.36
N LYS A 132 -9.81 -5.81 -15.66
CA LYS A 132 -8.65 -5.28 -16.33
C LYS A 132 -8.85 -3.79 -16.51
N GLY A 133 -8.03 -3.02 -15.87
CA GLY A 133 -8.06 -1.56 -15.93
C GLY A 133 -6.92 -1.01 -15.10
N GLY A 134 -6.42 0.14 -15.52
CA GLY A 134 -5.27 0.76 -14.90
C GLY A 134 -3.95 0.10 -15.27
N GLN A 135 -2.91 0.90 -15.34
CA GLN A 135 -1.60 0.48 -15.86
C GLN A 135 -0.86 -0.45 -14.91
N TYR A 136 -0.90 -0.16 -13.60
CA TYR A 136 -0.14 -0.86 -12.58
C TYR A 136 -1.05 -1.38 -11.48
N GLY A 137 -0.63 -2.45 -10.81
CA GLY A 137 -1.35 -2.96 -9.66
C GLY A 137 -0.61 -4.07 -8.93
N TYR A 138 -1.08 -4.34 -7.73
CA TYR A 138 -0.61 -5.44 -6.88
C TYR A 138 0.90 -5.42 -6.64
N PRO A 139 1.49 -4.29 -6.20
CA PRO A 139 2.90 -4.24 -5.89
C PRO A 139 3.24 -5.09 -4.67
N TYR A 140 4.42 -5.67 -4.73
CA TYR A 140 5.14 -6.17 -3.58
C TYR A 140 6.61 -5.81 -3.76
N SER A 141 7.31 -5.48 -2.67
CA SER A 141 8.71 -5.10 -2.74
C SER A 141 9.53 -5.76 -1.65
N PHE A 142 10.82 -5.94 -1.93
CA PHE A 142 11.80 -6.37 -0.96
C PHE A 142 13.17 -5.76 -1.28
N ILE A 143 14.05 -5.77 -0.28
CA ILE A 143 15.40 -5.23 -0.37
C ILE A 143 16.40 -6.36 -0.25
N HIS A 144 17.38 -6.39 -1.16
CA HIS A 144 18.45 -7.38 -1.15
C HIS A 144 19.72 -6.77 -1.75
N GLU A 145 20.85 -6.95 -1.07
CA GLU A 145 22.19 -6.52 -1.51
C GLU A 145 22.27 -5.09 -2.05
N GLY A 146 21.62 -4.14 -1.35
CA GLY A 146 21.64 -2.72 -1.72
C GLY A 146 20.73 -2.34 -2.89
N PHE A 147 19.87 -3.25 -3.32
CA PHE A 147 18.85 -3.00 -4.32
C PHE A 147 17.45 -3.12 -3.73
N MET A 148 16.54 -2.32 -4.22
CA MET A 148 15.10 -2.55 -4.10
C MET A 148 14.58 -3.26 -5.35
N TYR A 149 13.77 -4.27 -5.12
CA TYR A 149 13.03 -5.01 -6.16
C TYR A 149 11.55 -4.78 -5.92
N VAL A 150 10.84 -4.34 -6.94
CA VAL A 150 9.39 -4.15 -6.89
C VAL A 150 8.76 -4.98 -7.99
N ILE A 151 7.99 -5.99 -7.60
CA ILE A 151 7.17 -6.77 -8.53
C ILE A 151 5.82 -6.10 -8.70
N ILE A 152 5.31 -6.00 -9.89
CA ILE A 152 4.03 -5.38 -10.24
C ILE A 152 3.28 -6.16 -11.31
N SER A 153 1.96 -6.03 -11.29
CA SER A 153 1.09 -6.52 -12.36
C SER A 153 0.81 -5.40 -13.36
N ARG A 154 0.86 -5.72 -14.65
CA ARG A 154 0.46 -4.84 -15.76
C ARG A 154 -0.87 -5.34 -16.33
N GLN A 155 -1.95 -4.62 -16.04
CA GLN A 155 -3.32 -4.93 -16.49
C GLN A 155 -3.77 -6.39 -16.29
N LYS A 156 -3.19 -7.09 -15.28
CA LYS A 156 -3.40 -8.53 -15.03
C LYS A 156 -3.06 -9.44 -16.23
N GLU A 157 -2.15 -9.01 -17.08
CA GLU A 157 -1.65 -9.79 -18.23
C GLU A 157 -0.18 -10.12 -18.13
N ALA A 158 0.60 -9.21 -17.56
CA ALA A 158 2.03 -9.38 -17.38
C ALA A 158 2.44 -9.10 -15.94
N VAL A 159 3.57 -9.65 -15.57
CA VAL A 159 4.26 -9.35 -14.32
C VAL A 159 5.62 -8.75 -14.68
N GLU A 160 5.94 -7.62 -14.08
CA GLU A 160 7.21 -6.92 -14.28
C GLU A 160 7.93 -6.79 -12.95
N VAL A 161 9.25 -6.70 -13.00
CA VAL A 161 10.10 -6.41 -11.85
C VAL A 161 10.92 -5.17 -12.14
N ILE A 162 10.70 -4.13 -11.36
CA ILE A 162 11.53 -2.93 -11.34
C ILE A 162 12.64 -3.16 -10.32
N ARG A 163 13.89 -2.83 -10.69
CA ARG A 163 15.05 -2.90 -9.79
C ARG A 163 15.85 -1.62 -9.86
N PHE A 164 16.18 -1.06 -8.71
CA PHE A 164 17.08 0.10 -8.61
C PHE A 164 17.94 0.04 -7.35
N LYS A 165 19.04 0.80 -7.34
CA LYS A 165 19.96 0.87 -6.21
C LYS A 165 19.43 1.79 -5.13
N LEU A 166 19.54 1.38 -3.86
CA LEU A 166 19.10 2.17 -2.70
C LEU A 166 19.90 3.47 -2.51
N ASN A 167 21.15 3.53 -2.96
CA ASN A 167 21.97 4.74 -2.87
C ASN A 167 21.53 5.85 -3.84
N GLN A 168 20.50 5.65 -4.60
CA GLN A 168 19.86 6.66 -5.45
C GLN A 168 18.65 7.35 -4.78
N LEU A 169 18.30 6.94 -3.54
CA LEU A 169 17.14 7.43 -2.77
C LEU A 169 17.51 8.49 -1.73
#